data_9d9d883528969c7c1490ff8f105d81e7
#
_entry.id   9d9d883528969c7c1490ff8f105d81e7
#
_cell.length_a   1.000
_cell.length_b   1.000
_cell.length_c   1.000
_cell.angle_alpha   90.00
_cell.angle_beta   90.00
_cell.angle_gamma   90.00
#
_symmetry.space_group_name_H-M   'P 1'
#
loop_
_entity.id
_entity.type
_entity.pdbx_description
1 polymer ?
#
loop_
_entity_poly.entity_id
_entity_poly.type
_entity_poly.pdbx_seq_one_letter_code
_entity_poly.pdbx_strand_id
1 'polypeptide(L)'
;MCIRDSDYPDLPDVAETGVTFEENARLKAETISRLTGKMVLADDSGLKVDALGGLPGVWSARFSDPDATDAKNNAKLLHELAMVFEQKDRSAQFHTTLVVAAPDRESLVVEAEWSGYIATQPKGDKGFGYDPLFIVGETGRHAAELEADEKNQLSHRGQAVRKLMEVFPSWQVKQSL
;
A
#
# COMPACT_ATOMS: atom_id res chain seq x y z
N MET A 1 -13.49 13.32 -8.66
CA MET A 1 -14.60 12.51 -8.09
C MET A 1 -14.03 11.14 -7.81
N CYS A 2 -13.88 10.78 -6.54
CA CYS A 2 -13.48 9.41 -6.19
C CYS A 2 -14.74 8.54 -6.27
N ILE A 3 -14.71 7.56 -7.15
CA ILE A 3 -15.75 6.54 -7.25
C ILE A 3 -15.38 5.46 -6.21
N ARG A 4 -16.29 5.14 -5.32
CA ARG A 4 -16.15 3.99 -4.42
C ARG A 4 -16.81 2.78 -5.08
N ASP A 5 -16.34 1.59 -4.74
CA ASP A 5 -16.93 0.34 -5.24
C ASP A 5 -18.45 0.27 -5.01
N SER A 6 -18.93 0.91 -3.94
CA SER A 6 -20.37 1.04 -3.62
C SER A 6 -21.20 1.81 -4.65
N ASP A 7 -20.56 2.66 -5.47
CA ASP A 7 -21.25 3.47 -6.48
C ASP A 7 -21.50 2.67 -7.78
N TYR A 8 -20.89 1.49 -7.92
CA TYR A 8 -20.97 0.61 -9.08
C TYR A 8 -21.09 -0.86 -8.62
N PRO A 9 -22.25 -1.28 -8.11
CA PRO A 9 -22.43 -2.62 -7.56
C PRO A 9 -22.28 -3.75 -8.60
N ASP A 10 -22.33 -3.42 -9.89
CA ASP A 10 -22.21 -4.38 -10.98
C ASP A 10 -20.76 -4.54 -11.51
N LEU A 11 -19.78 -3.82 -10.93
CA LEU A 11 -18.39 -4.01 -11.32
C LEU A 11 -17.85 -5.34 -10.78
N PRO A 12 -17.14 -6.10 -11.63
CA PRO A 12 -16.52 -7.33 -11.17
C PRO A 12 -15.41 -7.04 -10.18
N ASP A 13 -15.26 -7.95 -9.23
CA ASP A 13 -14.08 -7.97 -8.37
C ASP A 13 -12.84 -8.31 -9.22
N VAL A 14 -11.85 -7.43 -9.22
CA VAL A 14 -10.64 -7.61 -10.03
C VAL A 14 -9.64 -8.45 -9.24
N ALA A 15 -9.40 -9.67 -9.72
CA ALA A 15 -8.41 -10.56 -9.10
C ALA A 15 -7.00 -9.98 -9.16
N GLU A 16 -6.36 -9.86 -8.01
CA GLU A 16 -4.97 -9.39 -7.88
C GLU A 16 -4.01 -10.57 -8.11
N THR A 17 -3.75 -10.87 -9.37
CA THR A 17 -2.91 -12.01 -9.79
C THR A 17 -1.46 -11.61 -10.09
N GLY A 18 -1.13 -10.32 -9.98
CA GLY A 18 0.21 -9.81 -10.20
C GLY A 18 1.19 -10.21 -9.09
N VAL A 19 2.47 -10.20 -9.43
CA VAL A 19 3.57 -10.48 -8.49
C VAL A 19 4.23 -9.20 -7.98
N THR A 20 3.84 -8.05 -8.50
CA THR A 20 4.28 -6.72 -8.05
C THR A 20 3.09 -5.83 -7.70
N PHE A 21 3.34 -4.82 -6.89
CA PHE A 21 2.32 -3.80 -6.55
C PHE A 21 1.85 -3.07 -7.80
N GLU A 22 2.76 -2.72 -8.72
CA GLU A 22 2.40 -2.05 -9.96
C GLU A 22 1.47 -2.91 -10.82
N GLU A 23 1.78 -4.21 -10.99
CA GLU A 23 0.92 -5.12 -11.76
C GLU A 23 -0.49 -5.18 -11.20
N ASN A 24 -0.65 -5.32 -9.88
CA ASN A 24 -1.96 -5.37 -9.25
C ASN A 24 -2.70 -4.03 -9.34
N ALA A 25 -2.03 -2.91 -9.11
CA ALA A 25 -2.63 -1.58 -9.25
C ALA A 25 -3.08 -1.32 -10.69
N ARG A 26 -2.27 -1.70 -11.69
CA ARG A 26 -2.64 -1.62 -13.11
C ARG A 26 -3.84 -2.50 -13.44
N LEU A 27 -3.86 -3.76 -12.99
CA LEU A 27 -4.99 -4.67 -13.20
C LEU A 27 -6.29 -4.04 -12.71
N LYS A 28 -6.29 -3.48 -11.52
CA LYS A 28 -7.47 -2.80 -10.96
C LYS A 28 -7.87 -1.56 -11.77
N ALA A 29 -6.95 -0.61 -11.95
CA ALA A 29 -7.26 0.66 -12.60
C ALA A 29 -7.64 0.48 -14.07
N GLU A 30 -6.86 -0.27 -14.84
CA GLU A 30 -7.06 -0.43 -16.28
C GLU A 30 -8.30 -1.27 -16.60
N THR A 31 -8.60 -2.30 -15.82
CA THR A 31 -9.81 -3.11 -15.99
C THR A 31 -11.06 -2.29 -15.75
N ILE A 32 -11.12 -1.57 -14.63
CA ILE A 32 -12.29 -0.74 -14.29
C ILE A 32 -12.42 0.44 -15.27
N SER A 33 -11.31 1.06 -15.66
CA SER A 33 -11.34 2.13 -16.68
C SER A 33 -11.90 1.65 -18.02
N ARG A 34 -11.51 0.45 -18.46
CA ARG A 34 -12.03 -0.17 -19.70
C ARG A 34 -13.51 -0.48 -19.61
N LEU A 35 -13.98 -0.99 -18.47
CA LEU A 35 -15.38 -1.35 -18.26
C LEU A 35 -16.30 -0.14 -18.14
N THR A 36 -15.81 0.93 -17.51
CA THR A 36 -16.64 2.12 -17.23
C THR A 36 -16.48 3.23 -18.27
N GLY A 37 -15.42 3.19 -19.07
CA GLY A 37 -15.05 4.29 -19.96
C GLY A 37 -14.59 5.55 -19.22
N LYS A 38 -14.20 5.44 -17.95
CA LYS A 38 -13.84 6.56 -17.07
C LYS A 38 -12.38 6.52 -16.65
N MET A 39 -11.89 7.67 -16.18
CA MET A 39 -10.62 7.74 -15.48
C MET A 39 -10.75 7.11 -14.11
N VAL A 40 -9.82 6.22 -13.77
CA VAL A 40 -9.80 5.44 -12.53
C VAL A 40 -8.45 5.57 -11.86
N LEU A 41 -8.47 5.84 -10.56
CA LEU A 41 -7.30 5.74 -9.68
C LEU A 41 -7.44 4.45 -8.84
N ALA A 42 -6.43 3.61 -8.89
CA ALA A 42 -6.32 2.46 -8.00
C ALA A 42 -4.97 2.45 -7.28
N ASP A 43 -4.93 1.83 -6.12
CA ASP A 43 -3.71 1.59 -5.37
C ASP A 43 -3.49 0.09 -5.11
N ASP A 44 -2.23 -0.29 -4.97
CA ASP A 44 -1.83 -1.51 -4.31
C ASP A 44 -0.72 -1.20 -3.32
N SER A 45 -0.87 -1.69 -2.10
CA SER A 45 0.00 -1.33 -0.97
C SER A 45 0.31 -2.54 -0.12
N GLY A 46 1.47 -2.55 0.49
CA GLY A 46 1.84 -3.60 1.41
C GLY A 46 3.12 -3.29 2.18
N LEU A 47 3.49 -4.24 3.02
CA LEU A 47 4.69 -4.20 3.84
C LEU A 47 5.75 -5.12 3.23
N LYS A 48 6.96 -4.61 3.05
CA LYS A 48 8.15 -5.39 2.68
C LYS A 48 9.08 -5.44 3.88
N VAL A 49 9.55 -6.63 4.25
CA VAL A 49 10.51 -6.84 5.34
C VAL A 49 11.78 -7.45 4.77
N ASP A 50 12.91 -6.77 4.97
CA ASP A 50 14.17 -7.14 4.32
C ASP A 50 14.66 -8.52 4.77
N ALA A 51 14.57 -8.83 6.07
CA ALA A 51 14.93 -10.14 6.62
C ALA A 51 14.09 -11.31 6.08
N LEU A 52 12.92 -11.02 5.51
CA LEU A 52 12.03 -12.01 4.89
C LEU A 52 12.06 -11.96 3.35
N GLY A 53 13.09 -11.34 2.77
CA GLY A 53 13.22 -11.23 1.32
C GLY A 53 12.12 -10.41 0.65
N GLY A 54 11.54 -9.45 1.36
CA GLY A 54 10.45 -8.59 0.88
C GLY A 54 9.04 -9.08 1.19
N LEU A 55 8.90 -10.24 1.87
CA LEU A 55 7.59 -10.69 2.35
C LEU A 55 7.10 -9.78 3.51
N PRO A 56 5.79 -9.67 3.73
CA PRO A 56 4.69 -10.26 2.97
C PRO A 56 4.44 -9.66 1.58
N GLY A 57 4.92 -8.44 1.27
CA GLY A 57 4.82 -7.84 -0.07
C GLY A 57 3.38 -7.73 -0.56
N VAL A 58 3.10 -8.18 -1.77
CA VAL A 58 1.74 -8.17 -2.38
C VAL A 58 0.73 -9.04 -1.62
N TRP A 59 1.18 -9.95 -0.76
CA TRP A 59 0.32 -10.78 0.08
C TRP A 59 0.04 -10.18 1.46
N SER A 60 0.36 -8.91 1.69
CA SER A 60 0.27 -8.28 3.01
C SER A 60 -1.10 -8.45 3.68
N ALA A 61 -2.19 -8.25 2.94
CA ALA A 61 -3.55 -8.39 3.49
C ALA A 61 -3.94 -9.85 3.81
N ARG A 62 -3.36 -10.81 3.09
CA ARG A 62 -3.66 -12.24 3.18
C ARG A 62 -2.48 -13.11 3.64
N PHE A 63 -1.55 -12.51 4.37
CA PHE A 63 -0.32 -13.17 4.81
C PHE A 63 -0.57 -14.41 5.67
N SER A 64 -1.65 -14.43 6.44
CA SER A 64 -2.07 -15.55 7.29
C SER A 64 -3.24 -16.35 6.73
N ASP A 65 -3.51 -16.29 5.43
CA ASP A 65 -4.56 -17.09 4.80
C ASP A 65 -4.54 -18.57 5.27
N PRO A 66 -5.74 -19.27 5.28
CA PRO A 66 -7.00 -18.84 4.66
C PRO A 66 -7.83 -17.83 5.45
N ASP A 67 -7.81 -17.69 6.67
CA ASP A 67 -8.68 -16.81 7.47
C ASP A 67 -7.92 -15.58 7.97
N ALA A 68 -7.27 -14.85 7.07
CA ALA A 68 -6.43 -13.71 7.39
C ALA A 68 -7.22 -12.58 8.09
N THR A 69 -6.63 -12.05 9.14
CA THR A 69 -7.02 -10.83 9.85
C THR A 69 -5.77 -10.04 10.20
N ASP A 70 -5.91 -8.75 10.49
CA ASP A 70 -4.78 -7.94 10.93
C ASP A 70 -4.05 -8.57 12.11
N ALA A 71 -4.79 -9.08 13.10
CA ALA A 71 -4.22 -9.74 14.27
C ALA A 71 -3.42 -11.00 13.91
N LYS A 72 -3.95 -11.85 13.02
CA LYS A 72 -3.26 -13.08 12.57
C LYS A 72 -2.05 -12.75 11.68
N ASN A 73 -2.16 -11.75 10.81
CA ASN A 73 -1.06 -11.29 9.99
C ASN A 73 0.10 -10.75 10.84
N ASN A 74 -0.20 -9.94 11.86
CA ASN A 74 0.78 -9.43 12.80
C ASN A 74 1.43 -10.56 13.62
N ALA A 75 0.65 -11.52 14.11
CA ALA A 75 1.16 -12.68 14.83
C ALA A 75 2.10 -13.53 13.97
N LYS A 76 1.72 -13.78 12.72
CA LYS A 76 2.59 -14.49 11.76
C LYS A 76 3.88 -13.74 11.50
N LEU A 77 3.81 -12.42 11.28
CA LEU A 77 5.01 -11.61 11.07
C LEU A 77 5.98 -11.68 12.25
N LEU A 78 5.48 -11.59 13.47
CA LEU A 78 6.30 -11.74 14.68
C LEU A 78 6.92 -13.14 14.78
N HIS A 79 6.18 -14.18 14.40
CA HIS A 79 6.68 -15.56 14.38
C HIS A 79 7.81 -15.73 13.36
N GLU A 80 7.64 -15.25 12.15
CA GLU A 80 8.67 -15.32 11.10
C GLU A 80 9.95 -14.57 11.48
N LEU A 81 9.84 -13.52 12.30
CA LEU A 81 10.97 -12.73 12.77
C LEU A 81 11.47 -13.14 14.16
N ALA A 82 11.01 -14.28 14.70
CA ALA A 82 11.33 -14.70 16.07
C ALA A 82 12.84 -14.89 16.34
N MET A 83 13.63 -15.21 15.32
CA MET A 83 15.08 -15.39 15.42
C MET A 83 15.89 -14.15 15.00
N VAL A 84 15.22 -13.05 14.67
CA VAL A 84 15.86 -11.77 14.33
C VAL A 84 15.73 -10.83 15.54
N PHE A 85 16.77 -10.74 16.34
CA PHE A 85 16.71 -10.08 17.65
C PHE A 85 16.99 -8.58 17.60
N GLU A 86 17.88 -8.16 16.72
CA GLU A 86 18.33 -6.76 16.66
C GLU A 86 17.36 -5.92 15.79
N GLN A 87 16.96 -4.77 16.30
CA GLN A 87 16.05 -3.87 15.56
C GLN A 87 16.61 -3.48 14.17
N LYS A 88 17.92 -3.23 14.07
CA LYS A 88 18.57 -2.88 12.81
C LYS A 88 18.43 -3.94 11.72
N ASP A 89 18.26 -5.22 12.12
CA ASP A 89 18.12 -6.35 11.21
C ASP A 89 16.64 -6.64 10.87
N ARG A 90 15.72 -5.83 11.41
CA ARG A 90 14.27 -5.91 11.18
C ARG A 90 13.76 -4.76 10.31
N SER A 91 14.62 -4.23 9.44
CA SER A 91 14.26 -3.14 8.53
C SER A 91 13.09 -3.53 7.62
N ALA A 92 12.22 -2.57 7.38
CA ALA A 92 11.00 -2.77 6.59
C ALA A 92 10.57 -1.48 5.91
N GLN A 93 9.74 -1.61 4.87
CA GLN A 93 9.14 -0.48 4.18
C GLN A 93 7.66 -0.77 3.90
N PHE A 94 6.80 0.17 4.24
CA PHE A 94 5.50 0.24 3.61
C PHE A 94 5.67 0.77 2.19
N HIS A 95 5.12 0.09 1.23
CA HIS A 95 5.12 0.47 -0.18
C HIS A 95 3.70 0.72 -0.67
N THR A 96 3.52 1.69 -1.55
CA THR A 96 2.30 1.88 -2.33
C THR A 96 2.61 2.21 -3.77
N THR A 97 1.84 1.66 -4.67
CA THR A 97 1.78 2.07 -6.08
C THR A 97 0.39 2.61 -6.37
N LEU A 98 0.33 3.83 -6.90
CA LEU A 98 -0.87 4.45 -7.41
C LEU A 98 -0.85 4.39 -8.93
N VAL A 99 -1.94 3.96 -9.54
CA VAL A 99 -2.12 3.95 -10.99
C VAL A 99 -3.36 4.74 -11.36
N VAL A 100 -3.19 5.73 -12.23
CA VAL A 100 -4.30 6.42 -12.89
C VAL A 100 -4.42 5.89 -14.30
N ALA A 101 -5.54 5.27 -14.62
CA ALA A 101 -5.85 4.75 -15.94
C ALA A 101 -7.00 5.55 -16.59
N ALA A 102 -6.94 5.72 -17.91
CA ALA A 102 -8.00 6.24 -18.72
C ALA A 102 -8.06 5.48 -20.06
N PRO A 103 -9.24 5.37 -20.72
CA PRO A 103 -9.42 4.46 -21.85
C PRO A 103 -8.53 4.72 -23.06
N ASP A 104 -8.06 5.94 -23.22
CA ASP A 104 -7.44 6.48 -24.45
C ASP A 104 -5.97 6.86 -24.27
N ARG A 105 -5.35 6.50 -23.14
CA ARG A 105 -3.96 6.89 -22.85
C ARG A 105 -3.21 5.87 -22.01
N GLU A 106 -1.90 5.99 -22.02
CA GLU A 106 -1.03 5.21 -21.14
C GLU A 106 -1.27 5.60 -19.67
N SER A 107 -1.30 4.59 -18.80
CA SER A 107 -1.52 4.79 -17.36
C SER A 107 -0.39 5.59 -16.73
N LEU A 108 -0.74 6.46 -15.80
CA LEU A 108 0.21 7.16 -14.93
C LEU A 108 0.49 6.30 -13.71
N VAL A 109 1.76 6.05 -13.42
CA VAL A 109 2.19 5.26 -12.26
C VAL A 109 3.01 6.12 -11.32
N VAL A 110 2.69 6.06 -10.03
CA VAL A 110 3.42 6.75 -8.96
C VAL A 110 3.64 5.79 -7.81
N GLU A 111 4.84 5.76 -7.26
CA GLU A 111 5.21 4.90 -6.13
C GLU A 111 5.81 5.71 -5.00
N ALA A 112 5.60 5.23 -3.77
CA ALA A 112 6.25 5.77 -2.59
C ALA A 112 6.49 4.67 -1.55
N GLU A 113 7.51 4.89 -0.72
CA GLU A 113 7.87 4.02 0.38
C GLU A 113 8.02 4.81 1.68
N TRP A 114 7.68 4.16 2.77
CA TRP A 114 7.87 4.67 4.12
C TRP A 114 8.75 3.68 4.88
N SER A 115 10.00 4.05 5.10
CA SER A 115 10.99 3.18 5.74
C SER A 115 10.89 3.20 7.25
N GLY A 116 11.14 2.06 7.86
CA GLY A 116 11.15 1.87 9.29
C GLY A 116 11.64 0.47 9.68
N TYR A 117 11.14 -0.02 10.80
CA TYR A 117 11.55 -1.31 11.38
C TYR A 117 10.34 -2.06 11.93
N ILE A 118 10.44 -3.37 12.03
CA ILE A 118 9.43 -4.19 12.70
C ILE A 118 9.80 -4.37 14.17
N ALA A 119 8.89 -3.98 15.05
CA ALA A 119 9.03 -4.15 16.49
C ALA A 119 8.93 -5.62 16.91
N THR A 120 9.39 -5.92 18.12
CA THR A 120 9.25 -7.25 18.74
C THR A 120 7.90 -7.43 19.43
N GLN A 121 7.19 -6.34 19.68
CA GLN A 121 5.87 -6.32 20.32
C GLN A 121 5.00 -5.23 19.69
N PRO A 122 3.68 -5.45 19.61
CA PRO A 122 2.76 -4.44 19.10
C PRO A 122 2.62 -3.29 20.11
N LYS A 123 2.40 -2.07 19.59
CA LYS A 123 2.12 -0.88 20.39
C LYS A 123 1.24 0.09 19.62
N GLY A 124 0.29 0.71 20.33
CA GLY A 124 -0.69 1.61 19.74
C GLY A 124 -1.97 0.89 19.28
N ASP A 125 -3.01 1.67 19.07
CA ASP A 125 -4.36 1.20 18.74
C ASP A 125 -4.98 1.93 17.55
N LYS A 126 -4.21 2.84 16.93
CA LYS A 126 -4.64 3.61 15.76
C LYS A 126 -4.22 2.93 14.47
N GLY A 127 -4.83 3.35 13.37
CA GLY A 127 -4.52 2.81 12.05
C GLY A 127 -5.07 1.41 11.81
N PHE A 128 -4.39 0.64 10.97
CA PHE A 128 -4.81 -0.70 10.54
C PHE A 128 -3.61 -1.55 10.09
N GLY A 129 -3.85 -2.81 9.78
CA GLY A 129 -2.82 -3.69 9.23
C GLY A 129 -1.65 -3.89 10.19
N TYR A 130 -0.44 -3.64 9.69
CA TYR A 130 0.81 -3.82 10.45
C TYR A 130 1.25 -2.60 11.25
N ASP A 131 0.45 -1.53 11.31
CA ASP A 131 0.78 -0.29 12.03
C ASP A 131 1.23 -0.51 13.49
N PRO A 132 0.65 -1.44 14.26
CA PRO A 132 1.11 -1.70 15.63
C PRO A 132 2.54 -2.23 15.73
N LEU A 133 3.06 -2.85 14.68
CA LEU A 133 4.41 -3.42 14.63
C LEU A 133 5.44 -2.52 13.92
N PHE A 134 5.00 -1.52 13.19
CA PHE A 134 5.89 -0.68 12.38
C PHE A 134 6.45 0.48 13.18
N ILE A 135 7.76 0.50 13.40
CA ILE A 135 8.49 1.59 14.06
C ILE A 135 8.90 2.62 13.01
N VAL A 136 8.51 3.87 13.23
CA VAL A 136 8.75 5.00 12.34
C VAL A 136 10.16 5.54 12.54
N GLY A 137 11.05 5.26 11.59
CA GLY A 137 12.39 5.83 11.54
C GLY A 137 13.14 5.78 12.88
N GLU A 138 13.78 6.87 13.26
CA GLU A 138 14.55 7.00 14.48
C GLU A 138 13.72 7.43 15.70
N THR A 139 12.43 7.68 15.54
CA THR A 139 11.56 8.21 16.61
C THR A 139 11.23 7.18 17.68
N GLY A 140 11.33 5.89 17.36
CA GLY A 140 10.91 4.79 18.22
C GLY A 140 9.39 4.68 18.42
N ARG A 141 8.60 5.54 17.77
CA ARG A 141 7.13 5.49 17.81
C ARG A 141 6.62 4.48 16.78
N HIS A 142 5.60 3.72 17.17
CA HIS A 142 4.91 2.83 16.24
C HIS A 142 3.91 3.63 15.39
N ALA A 143 3.68 3.20 14.16
CA ALA A 143 2.71 3.86 13.27
C ALA A 143 1.31 3.91 13.88
N ALA A 144 0.92 2.90 14.67
CA ALA A 144 -0.35 2.87 15.40
C ALA A 144 -0.43 3.86 16.59
N GLU A 145 0.63 4.55 16.92
CA GLU A 145 0.65 5.63 17.93
C GLU A 145 0.48 7.03 17.31
N LEU A 146 0.61 7.15 15.99
CA LEU A 146 0.53 8.44 15.31
C LEU A 146 -0.92 8.92 15.15
N GLU A 147 -1.11 10.25 15.26
CA GLU A 147 -2.37 10.87 14.87
C GLU A 147 -2.55 10.80 13.33
N ALA A 148 -3.80 10.83 12.87
CA ALA A 148 -4.12 10.68 11.44
C ALA A 148 -3.39 11.71 10.56
N ASP A 149 -3.34 12.97 10.98
CA ASP A 149 -2.67 14.04 10.23
C ASP A 149 -1.16 13.82 10.14
N GLU A 150 -0.53 13.42 11.25
CA GLU A 150 0.89 13.12 11.30
C GLU A 150 1.23 11.90 10.40
N LYS A 151 0.42 10.84 10.48
CA LYS A 151 0.57 9.67 9.62
C LYS A 151 0.40 10.01 8.14
N ASN A 152 -0.59 10.85 7.79
CA ASN A 152 -0.80 11.29 6.41
C ASN A 152 0.37 12.10 5.84
N GLN A 153 1.10 12.82 6.67
CA GLN A 153 2.30 13.54 6.24
C GLN A 153 3.47 12.61 5.95
N LEU A 154 3.65 11.56 6.74
CA LEU A 154 4.83 10.69 6.73
C LEU A 154 4.64 9.43 5.88
N SER A 155 3.43 8.89 5.83
CA SER A 155 3.16 7.57 5.27
C SER A 155 3.46 7.47 3.77
N HIS A 156 3.67 6.23 3.32
CA HIS A 156 3.78 5.87 1.91
C HIS A 156 2.63 6.41 1.07
N ARG A 157 1.37 6.26 1.53
CA ARG A 157 0.19 6.79 0.85
C ARG A 157 0.17 8.31 0.78
N GLY A 158 0.48 8.99 1.87
CA GLY A 158 0.58 10.46 1.89
C GLY A 158 1.64 10.97 0.92
N GLN A 159 2.80 10.32 0.88
CA GLN A 159 3.88 10.64 -0.05
C GLN A 159 3.45 10.39 -1.51
N ALA A 160 2.82 9.25 -1.80
CA ALA A 160 2.38 8.90 -3.14
C ALA A 160 1.32 9.87 -3.67
N VAL A 161 0.37 10.27 -2.84
CA VAL A 161 -0.66 11.27 -3.22
C VAL A 161 -0.02 12.62 -3.56
N ARG A 162 0.96 13.09 -2.78
CA ARG A 162 1.68 14.33 -3.11
C ARG A 162 2.41 14.22 -4.43
N LYS A 163 3.14 13.13 -4.68
CA LYS A 163 3.80 12.87 -5.97
C LYS A 163 2.79 12.85 -7.13
N LEU A 164 1.64 12.20 -6.91
CA LEU A 164 0.58 12.16 -7.92
C LEU A 164 0.09 13.56 -8.26
N MET A 165 -0.18 14.40 -7.27
CA MET A 165 -0.65 15.77 -7.47
C MET A 165 0.34 16.64 -8.25
N GLU A 166 1.64 16.37 -8.14
CA GLU A 166 2.68 17.07 -8.89
C GLU A 166 2.69 16.68 -10.39
N VAL A 167 2.52 15.41 -10.71
CA VAL A 167 2.68 14.89 -12.07
C VAL A 167 1.37 14.77 -12.85
N PHE A 168 0.24 14.66 -12.15
CA PHE A 168 -1.08 14.46 -12.75
C PHE A 168 -1.48 15.57 -13.74
N PRO A 169 -1.30 16.88 -13.46
CA PRO A 169 -1.65 17.91 -14.40
C PRO A 169 -0.96 17.78 -15.75
N SER A 170 0.33 17.45 -15.75
CA SER A 170 1.11 17.26 -16.97
C SER A 170 0.67 16.02 -17.76
N TRP A 171 0.31 14.95 -17.07
CA TRP A 171 -0.23 13.74 -17.67
C TRP A 171 -1.61 13.98 -18.27
N GLN A 172 -2.46 14.77 -17.61
CA GLN A 172 -3.79 15.10 -18.07
C GLN A 172 -3.77 15.93 -19.36
N VAL A 173 -2.81 16.86 -19.51
CA VAL A 173 -2.70 17.77 -20.66
C VAL A 173 -2.07 17.11 -21.89
N LYS A 174 -1.23 16.09 -21.73
CA LYS A 174 -0.48 15.43 -22.82
C LYS A 174 -1.32 14.84 -23.97
N GLN A 175 -2.64 14.93 -23.93
CA GLN A 175 -3.55 14.40 -24.95
C GLN A 175 -4.24 15.45 -25.83
N SER A 176 -3.89 16.69 -25.70
CA SER A 176 -4.48 17.77 -26.53
C SER A 176 -3.66 18.09 -27.79
N LEU A 177 -2.79 17.16 -28.24
CA LEU A 177 -1.99 17.33 -29.47
C LEU A 177 -2.32 16.24 -30.49
#